data_8c74004776b4c700ebeef5b07ff195d7
#
_entry.id   8c74004776b4c700ebeef5b07ff195d7
#
_cell.length_a   1.000
_cell.length_b   1.000
_cell.length_c   1.000
_cell.angle_alpha   90.00
_cell.angle_beta   90.00
_cell.angle_gamma   90.00
#
_symmetry.space_group_name_H-M   'P 1'
#
loop_
_entity.id
_entity.type
_entity.pdbx_description
1 polymer ?
#
loop_
_entity_poly.entity_id
_entity_poly.type
_entity_poly.pdbx_seq_one_letter_code
_entity_poly.pdbx_strand_id
1 'polypeptide(L)'
;MNLPTPLERAPDGLAPGIGLWLKREDRHDLGAFKWRGAAPTVEAYRSKGAAAVVTASTGNHGAATAWAAARSGLRSIVFAPQSVSQTKLALLKQ
;
A
#
# COMPACT_ATOMS: atom_id res chain seq x y z
N MET A 1 3.13 11.74 9.01
CA MET A 1 2.85 12.38 7.71
C MET A 1 3.53 11.60 6.61
N ASN A 2 2.81 11.32 5.55
CA ASN A 2 3.43 10.68 4.40
C ASN A 2 4.10 11.71 3.53
N LEU A 3 5.41 11.58 3.40
CA LEU A 3 6.15 12.38 2.44
C LEU A 3 5.90 11.80 1.03
N PRO A 4 5.85 12.65 -0.01
CA PRO A 4 5.75 12.17 -1.38
C PRO A 4 6.90 11.22 -1.70
N THR A 5 6.60 10.16 -2.45
CA THR A 5 7.67 9.29 -2.95
C THR A 5 8.50 10.03 -4.00
N PRO A 6 9.81 9.76 -4.09
CA PRO A 6 10.67 10.46 -5.04
C PRO A 6 10.31 10.19 -6.50
N LEU A 7 10.54 11.19 -7.34
CA LEU A 7 10.54 11.03 -8.79
C LEU A 7 11.99 11.21 -9.25
N GLU A 8 12.58 10.17 -9.79
CA GLU A 8 14.00 10.12 -10.13
C GLU A 8 14.20 9.78 -11.61
N ARG A 9 15.23 10.38 -12.20
CA ARG A 9 15.64 9.96 -13.55
C ARG A 9 16.26 8.56 -13.47
N ALA A 10 15.85 7.69 -14.40
CA ALA A 10 16.41 6.35 -14.46
C ALA A 10 17.91 6.39 -14.82
N PRO A 11 18.70 5.39 -14.40
CA PRO A 11 20.12 5.31 -14.78
C PRO A 11 20.31 5.32 -16.29
N ASP A 12 21.42 5.91 -16.72
CA ASP A 12 21.78 5.93 -18.14
C ASP A 12 21.93 4.50 -18.66
N GLY A 13 21.48 4.28 -19.89
CA GLY A 13 21.56 2.98 -20.54
C GLY A 13 20.38 2.04 -20.27
N LEU A 14 19.52 2.35 -19.29
CA LEU A 14 18.35 1.53 -19.03
C LEU A 14 17.32 1.62 -20.17
N ALA A 15 17.17 2.82 -20.72
CA ALA A 15 16.28 3.07 -21.87
C ALA A 15 16.97 4.06 -22.82
N PRO A 16 17.92 3.60 -23.65
CA PRO A 16 18.68 4.49 -24.52
C PRO A 16 17.78 5.30 -25.46
N GLY A 17 18.05 6.60 -25.57
CA GLY A 17 17.29 7.50 -26.44
C GLY A 17 15.92 7.91 -25.90
N ILE A 18 15.57 7.49 -24.69
CA ILE A 18 14.28 7.82 -24.05
C ILE A 18 14.53 8.49 -22.70
N GLY A 19 13.81 9.56 -22.41
CA GLY A 19 13.80 10.14 -21.07
C GLY A 19 12.91 9.31 -20.14
N LEU A 20 13.52 8.42 -19.35
CA LEU A 20 12.79 7.55 -18.44
C LEU A 20 12.88 8.06 -17.00
N TRP A 21 11.76 8.19 -16.36
CA TRP A 21 11.67 8.63 -14.96
C TRP A 21 10.96 7.56 -14.13
N LEU A 22 11.42 7.40 -12.89
CA LEU A 22 10.90 6.39 -11.96
C LEU A 22 10.19 7.09 -10.82
N LYS A 23 8.91 6.80 -10.65
CA LYS A 23 8.19 7.18 -9.44
C LYS A 23 8.46 6.08 -8.40
N ARG A 24 9.28 6.40 -7.41
CA ARG A 24 9.85 5.44 -6.47
C ARG A 24 8.86 5.04 -5.37
N GLU A 25 7.82 4.30 -5.74
CA GLU A 25 6.84 3.79 -4.78
C GLU A 25 7.43 2.74 -3.82
N ASP A 26 8.55 2.15 -4.18
CA ASP A 26 9.34 1.26 -3.32
C ASP A 26 9.91 1.99 -2.08
N ARG A 27 10.00 3.31 -2.13
CA ARG A 27 10.45 4.13 -1.01
C ARG A 27 9.35 4.46 0.01
N HIS A 28 8.12 4.08 -0.26
CA HIS A 28 7.05 4.18 0.73
C HIS A 28 7.25 3.13 1.83
N ASP A 29 6.73 3.40 3.03
CA ASP A 29 6.84 2.48 4.17
C ASP A 29 6.35 1.06 3.83
N LEU A 30 5.37 0.94 2.94
CA LEU A 30 4.85 -0.35 2.50
C LEU A 30 5.64 -0.96 1.34
N GLY A 31 6.61 -0.26 0.78
CA GLY A 31 7.42 -0.72 -0.34
C GLY A 31 6.66 -0.90 -1.65
N ALA A 32 5.44 -0.37 -1.78
CA ALA A 32 4.58 -0.57 -2.93
C ALA A 32 3.59 0.59 -3.07
N PHE A 33 2.85 0.64 -4.19
CA PHE A 33 2.03 1.79 -4.55
C PHE A 33 0.55 1.71 -4.12
N LYS A 34 0.07 0.58 -3.65
CA LYS A 34 -1.39 0.40 -3.42
C LYS A 34 -1.97 1.28 -2.33
N TRP A 35 -1.14 1.85 -1.48
CA TRP A 35 -1.57 2.82 -0.49
C TRP A 35 -2.27 4.03 -1.11
N ARG A 36 -1.91 4.40 -2.35
CA ARG A 36 -2.49 5.55 -3.04
C ARG A 36 -3.99 5.39 -3.31
N GLY A 37 -4.40 4.17 -3.64
CA GLY A 37 -5.82 3.85 -3.80
C GLY A 37 -6.50 3.52 -2.48
N ALA A 38 -5.80 2.86 -1.57
CA ALA A 38 -6.37 2.44 -0.29
C ALA A 38 -6.72 3.64 0.59
N ALA A 39 -5.87 4.65 0.68
CA ALA A 39 -6.10 5.79 1.55
C ALA A 39 -7.43 6.52 1.27
N PRO A 40 -7.70 6.99 0.04
CA PRO A 40 -8.97 7.66 -0.24
C PRO A 40 -10.18 6.72 -0.17
N THR A 41 -10.00 5.44 -0.52
CA THR A 41 -11.09 4.46 -0.47
C THR A 41 -11.53 4.20 0.96
N VAL A 42 -10.57 3.95 1.85
CA VAL A 42 -10.85 3.70 3.27
C VAL A 42 -11.47 4.95 3.91
N GLU A 43 -10.96 6.13 3.56
CA GLU A 43 -11.52 7.39 4.07
C GLU A 43 -12.98 7.58 3.62
N ALA A 44 -13.31 7.18 2.39
CA ALA A 44 -14.68 7.23 1.90
C ALA A 44 -15.61 6.33 2.73
N TYR A 45 -15.15 5.12 3.07
CA TYR A 45 -15.91 4.23 3.94
C TYR A 45 -16.07 4.82 5.34
N ARG A 46 -15.00 5.37 5.90
CA ARG A 46 -15.07 6.02 7.20
C ARG A 46 -16.11 7.14 7.22
N SER A 47 -16.11 7.98 6.17
CA SER A 47 -17.07 9.07 6.05
C SER A 47 -18.53 8.60 5.98
N LYS A 48 -18.74 7.38 5.53
CA LYS A 48 -20.08 6.76 5.49
C LYS A 48 -20.46 6.04 6.79
N GLY A 49 -19.63 6.11 7.82
CA GLY A 49 -19.91 5.54 9.12
C GLY A 49 -19.38 4.12 9.33
N ALA A 50 -18.53 3.61 8.45
CA ALA A 50 -17.94 2.29 8.65
C ALA A 50 -17.06 2.27 9.91
N ALA A 51 -17.12 1.20 10.69
CA ALA A 51 -16.27 0.99 11.87
C ALA A 51 -15.08 0.09 11.55
N ALA A 52 -15.16 -0.66 10.47
CA ALA A 52 -14.13 -1.60 10.04
C ALA A 52 -14.14 -1.74 8.51
N VAL A 53 -13.01 -2.15 7.97
CA VAL A 53 -12.87 -2.53 6.56
C VAL A 53 -12.36 -3.96 6.48
N VAL A 54 -12.80 -4.68 5.47
CA VAL A 54 -12.51 -6.10 5.29
C VAL A 54 -11.98 -6.31 3.87
N THR A 55 -10.94 -7.10 3.74
CA THR A 55 -10.40 -7.48 2.43
C THR A 55 -9.79 -8.88 2.47
N ALA A 56 -9.60 -9.46 1.31
CA ALA A 56 -8.87 -10.72 1.14
C ALA A 56 -7.61 -10.45 0.33
N SER A 57 -6.45 -10.84 0.85
CA SER A 57 -5.19 -10.53 0.19
C SER A 57 -4.06 -11.38 0.76
N THR A 58 -3.07 -11.68 -0.08
CA THR A 58 -1.83 -12.35 0.32
C THR A 58 -0.67 -11.39 0.51
N GLY A 59 -0.84 -10.08 0.26
CA GLY A 59 0.30 -9.16 0.29
C GLY A 59 -0.07 -7.69 0.26
N ASN A 60 0.39 -6.98 -0.76
CA ASN A 60 0.41 -5.52 -0.80
C ASN A 60 -0.97 -4.85 -0.67
N HIS A 61 -2.00 -5.45 -1.24
CA HIS A 61 -3.35 -4.89 -1.13
C HIS A 61 -3.86 -4.94 0.32
N GLY A 62 -3.67 -6.08 0.99
CA GLY A 62 -4.06 -6.22 2.40
C GLY A 62 -3.25 -5.29 3.30
N ALA A 63 -1.94 -5.20 3.08
CA ALA A 63 -1.07 -4.30 3.83
C ALA A 63 -1.50 -2.84 3.65
N ALA A 64 -1.82 -2.42 2.42
CA ALA A 64 -2.28 -1.06 2.15
C ALA A 64 -3.63 -0.77 2.80
N THR A 65 -4.55 -1.73 2.78
CA THR A 65 -5.86 -1.61 3.43
C THR A 65 -5.70 -1.44 4.95
N ALA A 66 -4.88 -2.29 5.58
CA ALA A 66 -4.62 -2.22 7.02
C ALA A 66 -3.94 -0.90 7.41
N TRP A 67 -2.97 -0.46 6.61
CA TRP A 67 -2.27 0.80 6.82
C TRP A 67 -3.24 1.99 6.75
N ALA A 68 -4.08 2.03 5.72
CA ALA A 68 -5.06 3.10 5.56
C ALA A 68 -6.11 3.09 6.68
N ALA A 69 -6.56 1.90 7.09
CA ALA A 69 -7.53 1.76 8.18
C ALA A 69 -6.95 2.29 9.50
N ALA A 70 -5.72 1.95 9.82
CA ALA A 70 -5.06 2.43 11.03
C ALA A 70 -4.97 3.95 11.05
N ARG A 71 -4.66 4.58 9.92
CA ARG A 71 -4.60 6.05 9.81
C ARG A 71 -5.96 6.73 9.91
N SER A 72 -7.00 6.03 9.52
CA SER A 72 -8.38 6.55 9.58
C SER A 72 -9.11 6.17 10.88
N GLY A 73 -8.45 5.49 11.79
CA GLY A 73 -9.06 5.06 13.05
C GLY A 73 -10.04 3.91 12.90
N LEU A 74 -9.95 3.13 11.81
CA LEU A 74 -10.82 1.99 11.57
C LEU A 74 -10.09 0.68 11.90
N ARG A 75 -10.88 -0.33 12.25
CA ARG A 75 -10.38 -1.70 12.33
C ARG A 75 -10.22 -2.25 10.92
N SER A 76 -9.24 -3.12 10.72
CA SER A 76 -9.08 -3.85 9.47
C SER A 76 -9.10 -5.35 9.73
N ILE A 77 -9.74 -6.08 8.83
CA ILE A 77 -9.79 -7.54 8.86
C ILE A 77 -9.30 -8.01 7.49
N VAL A 78 -8.17 -8.69 7.47
CA VAL A 78 -7.57 -9.20 6.24
C VAL A 78 -7.62 -10.72 6.26
N PHE A 79 -8.36 -11.30 5.32
CA PHE A 79 -8.40 -12.74 5.13
C PHE A 79 -7.25 -13.15 4.22
N ALA A 80 -6.39 -14.04 4.70
CA ALA A 80 -5.28 -14.57 3.94
C ALA A 80 -5.33 -16.11 3.94
N PRO A 81 -4.85 -16.78 2.89
CA PRO A 81 -4.82 -18.22 2.88
C PRO A 81 -3.83 -18.75 3.92
N GLN A 82 -4.06 -19.98 4.41
CA GLN A 82 -3.14 -20.61 5.36
C GLN A 82 -1.73 -20.77 4.79
N SER A 83 -1.61 -20.82 3.47
CA SER A 83 -0.34 -20.93 2.76
C SER A 83 0.44 -19.62 2.65
N VAL A 84 -0.07 -18.52 3.20
CA VAL A 84 0.63 -17.23 3.13
C VAL A 84 2.01 -17.33 3.79
N SER A 85 3.03 -16.73 3.18
CA SER A 85 4.40 -16.76 3.72
C SER A 85 4.48 -15.98 5.04
N GLN A 86 5.45 -16.35 5.89
CA GLN A 86 5.68 -15.64 7.16
C GLN A 86 6.02 -14.16 6.91
N THR A 87 6.78 -13.85 5.87
CA THR A 87 7.13 -12.49 5.51
C THR A 87 5.88 -11.67 5.17
N LYS A 88 4.98 -12.23 4.36
CA LYS A 88 3.72 -11.56 4.01
C LYS A 88 2.79 -11.43 5.20
N LEU A 89 2.73 -12.46 6.05
CA LEU A 89 1.92 -12.43 7.26
C LEU A 89 2.38 -11.32 8.21
N ALA A 90 3.69 -11.17 8.40
CA ALA A 90 4.26 -10.11 9.23
C ALA A 90 3.91 -8.72 8.68
N LEU A 91 3.94 -8.55 7.36
CA LEU A 91 3.56 -7.31 6.70
C LEU A 91 2.08 -6.96 6.96
N LEU A 92 1.19 -7.95 6.90
CA LEU A 92 -0.25 -7.75 7.15
C LEU A 92 -0.56 -7.40 8.60
N LYS A 93 0.29 -7.80 9.54
CA LYS A 93 0.07 -7.57 10.97
C LYS A 93 0.64 -6.26 11.50
N GLN A 94 1.29 -5.49 10.66
CA GLN A 94 1.85 -4.20 11.07
C GLN A 94 0.79 -3.21 11.53
#